data_fd377ae5225577e94825bee478800d73
#
_entry.id   fd377ae5225577e94825bee478800d73
#
_cell.length_a   1.000
_cell.length_b   1.000
_cell.length_c   1.000
_cell.angle_alpha   90.00
_cell.angle_beta   90.00
_cell.angle_gamma   90.00
#
_symmetry.space_group_name_H-M   'P 1'
#
loop_
_entity.id
_entity.type
_entity.pdbx_description
1 polymer ?
#
loop_
_entity_poly.entity_id
_entity_poly.type
_entity_poly.pdbx_seq_one_letter_code
_entity_poly.pdbx_strand_id
1 'polypeptide(L)'
;ITRALANLSRGLERCLYMGSIDALRDWGHAKDYVRMQWMMLQQDQAEDFVIATGIQYSVRQFIIWAANELGIGLRFEGTGIDEVGVVSSINGDTSPNVRLDDVIVKIDPRYFRPAEVETLLGDPSKAKDQLGWVPQITAQEMCAEMVAEDLKAAQRQVLLKTHGYELSMPTEN
;
A
#
# COMPACT_ATOMS: atom_id res chain seq x y z
N ILE A 1 4.28 -1.68 2.04
CA ILE A 1 3.56 -0.78 2.97
C ILE A 1 2.64 -1.62 3.85
N THR A 2 1.58 -2.22 3.33
CA THR A 2 0.54 -2.91 4.08
C THR A 2 1.08 -4.03 4.98
N ARG A 3 1.95 -4.91 4.44
CA ARG A 3 2.60 -5.98 5.19
C ARG A 3 3.48 -5.45 6.34
N ALA A 4 4.31 -4.42 6.06
CA ALA A 4 5.18 -3.86 7.10
C ALA A 4 4.37 -3.21 8.23
N LEU A 5 3.31 -2.45 7.90
CA LEU A 5 2.43 -1.87 8.91
C LEU A 5 1.64 -2.92 9.68
N ALA A 6 1.17 -3.99 9.03
CA ALA A 6 0.51 -5.11 9.70
C ALA A 6 1.47 -5.83 10.66
N ASN A 7 2.70 -6.12 10.22
CA ASN A 7 3.73 -6.70 11.06
C ASN A 7 4.07 -5.80 12.26
N LEU A 8 4.22 -4.50 12.01
CA LEU A 8 4.49 -3.49 13.04
C LEU A 8 3.35 -3.44 14.07
N SER A 9 2.10 -3.45 13.62
CA SER A 9 0.93 -3.46 14.51
C SER A 9 0.90 -4.69 15.44
N ARG A 10 1.62 -5.75 15.09
CA ARG A 10 1.73 -7.00 15.87
C ARG A 10 3.11 -7.19 16.54
N GLY A 11 3.96 -6.17 16.51
CA GLY A 11 5.28 -6.20 17.15
C GLY A 11 6.31 -7.07 16.44
N LEU A 12 6.07 -7.46 15.19
CA LEU A 12 7.02 -8.22 14.37
C LEU A 12 8.07 -7.33 13.71
N GLU A 13 7.71 -6.08 13.45
CA GLU A 13 8.58 -5.02 12.90
C GLU A 13 8.46 -3.77 13.77
N ARG A 14 9.42 -2.86 13.63
CA ARG A 14 9.46 -1.62 14.43
C ARG A 14 9.19 -0.37 13.60
N CYS A 15 9.50 -0.39 12.31
CA CYS A 15 9.42 0.79 11.47
C CYS A 15 9.25 0.38 10.00
N LEU A 16 8.43 1.15 9.28
CA LEU A 16 8.33 1.11 7.82
C LEU A 16 9.37 2.06 7.24
N TYR A 17 10.26 1.56 6.38
CA TYR A 17 11.26 2.36 5.68
C TYR A 17 10.82 2.58 4.24
N MET A 18 10.82 3.85 3.80
CA MET A 18 10.32 4.26 2.48
C MET A 18 11.32 5.16 1.76
N GLY A 19 11.15 5.31 0.46
CA GLY A 19 11.78 6.37 -0.32
C GLY A 19 10.93 7.65 -0.31
N SER A 20 10.75 8.28 -1.49
CA SER A 20 9.86 9.45 -1.61
C SER A 20 8.41 9.05 -1.37
N ILE A 21 7.76 9.67 -0.38
CA ILE A 21 6.35 9.40 -0.04
C ILE A 21 5.36 10.36 -0.71
N ASP A 22 5.86 11.40 -1.37
CA ASP A 22 5.02 12.38 -2.08
C ASP A 22 4.80 12.04 -3.56
N ALA A 23 5.53 11.03 -4.07
CA ALA A 23 5.35 10.56 -5.43
C ALA A 23 3.91 10.09 -5.67
N LEU A 24 3.33 10.56 -6.79
CA LEU A 24 1.97 10.22 -7.19
C LEU A 24 1.94 8.96 -8.05
N ARG A 25 1.01 8.08 -7.78
CA ARG A 25 0.83 6.80 -8.48
C ARG A 25 -0.64 6.54 -8.76
N ASP A 26 -0.90 5.98 -9.93
CA ASP A 26 -2.20 5.43 -10.31
C ASP A 26 -2.21 3.94 -9.93
N TRP A 27 -2.89 3.59 -8.86
CA TRP A 27 -3.01 2.22 -8.38
C TRP A 27 -4.36 1.64 -8.74
N GLY A 28 -4.35 0.51 -9.47
CA GLY A 28 -5.55 -0.25 -9.75
C GLY A 28 -5.51 -1.67 -9.20
N HIS A 29 -6.67 -2.20 -8.91
CA HIS A 29 -6.82 -3.54 -8.35
C HIS A 29 -6.59 -4.62 -9.42
N ALA A 30 -5.89 -5.69 -9.07
CA ALA A 30 -5.55 -6.78 -9.99
C ALA A 30 -6.80 -7.43 -10.64
N LYS A 31 -7.92 -7.55 -9.93
CA LYS A 31 -9.19 -8.09 -10.49
C LYS A 31 -9.69 -7.24 -11.66
N ASP A 32 -9.63 -5.91 -11.55
CA ASP A 32 -10.04 -5.02 -12.63
C ASP A 32 -9.09 -5.12 -13.83
N TYR A 33 -7.79 -5.23 -13.57
CA TYR A 33 -6.78 -5.35 -14.61
C TYR A 33 -6.89 -6.68 -15.36
N VAL A 34 -7.08 -7.78 -14.65
CA VAL A 34 -7.32 -9.11 -15.28
C VAL A 34 -8.59 -9.10 -16.11
N ARG A 35 -9.66 -8.46 -15.63
CA ARG A 35 -10.91 -8.29 -16.41
C ARG A 35 -10.66 -7.52 -17.70
N MET A 36 -9.88 -6.44 -17.64
CA MET A 36 -9.49 -5.69 -18.84
C MET A 36 -8.72 -6.56 -19.83
N GLN A 37 -7.72 -7.31 -19.36
CA GLN A 37 -6.94 -8.22 -20.20
C GLN A 37 -7.83 -9.25 -20.89
N TRP A 38 -8.81 -9.82 -20.16
CA TRP A 38 -9.78 -10.74 -20.74
C TRP A 38 -10.64 -10.06 -21.82
N MET A 39 -11.11 -8.84 -21.58
CA MET A 39 -11.91 -8.08 -22.54
C MET A 39 -11.12 -7.76 -23.81
N MET A 40 -9.82 -7.44 -23.69
CA MET A 40 -8.94 -7.23 -24.84
C MET A 40 -8.84 -8.47 -25.73
N LEU A 41 -8.78 -9.66 -25.14
CA LEU A 41 -8.71 -10.94 -25.85
C LEU A 41 -10.02 -11.35 -26.53
N GLN A 42 -11.13 -10.71 -26.24
CA GLN A 42 -12.43 -10.98 -26.87
C GLN A 42 -12.66 -10.11 -28.14
N GLN A 43 -11.71 -9.23 -28.48
CA GLN A 43 -11.85 -8.36 -29.64
C GLN A 43 -11.44 -9.07 -30.93
N ASP A 44 -12.10 -8.74 -32.05
CA ASP A 44 -11.79 -9.31 -33.38
C ASP A 44 -10.42 -8.85 -33.91
N GLN A 45 -9.97 -7.69 -33.47
CA GLN A 45 -8.68 -7.12 -33.85
C GLN A 45 -7.86 -6.78 -32.62
N ALA A 46 -6.54 -7.06 -32.70
CA ALA A 46 -5.62 -6.73 -31.64
C ALA A 46 -5.34 -5.21 -31.66
N GLU A 47 -5.48 -4.58 -30.50
CA GLU A 47 -5.18 -3.16 -30.29
C GLU A 47 -4.48 -2.95 -28.95
N ASP A 48 -3.73 -1.85 -28.85
CA ASP A 48 -3.08 -1.44 -27.60
C ASP A 48 -4.04 -0.59 -26.76
N PHE A 49 -4.09 -0.92 -25.46
CA PHE A 49 -4.89 -0.20 -24.47
C PHE A 49 -4.05 0.14 -23.24
N VAL A 50 -4.29 1.31 -22.67
CA VAL A 50 -3.77 1.68 -21.36
C VAL A 50 -4.72 1.13 -20.29
N ILE A 51 -4.18 0.35 -19.36
CA ILE A 51 -4.91 -0.14 -18.19
C ILE A 51 -4.50 0.71 -17.00
N ALA A 52 -5.38 1.61 -16.59
CA ALA A 52 -5.15 2.57 -15.52
C ALA A 52 -6.49 2.95 -14.86
N THR A 53 -6.44 3.58 -13.69
CA THR A 53 -7.66 4.08 -13.05
C THR A 53 -8.00 5.50 -13.43
N GLY A 54 -7.02 6.27 -13.92
CA GLY A 54 -7.15 7.70 -14.19
C GLY A 54 -7.14 8.56 -12.93
N ILE A 55 -6.83 7.99 -11.76
CA ILE A 55 -6.79 8.69 -10.48
C ILE A 55 -5.45 8.41 -9.79
N GLN A 56 -4.80 9.48 -9.32
CA GLN A 56 -3.53 9.37 -8.61
C GLN A 56 -3.69 9.67 -7.12
N TYR A 57 -2.88 8.97 -6.33
CA TYR A 57 -2.70 9.25 -4.92
C TYR A 57 -1.21 9.24 -4.58
N SER A 58 -0.82 9.99 -3.55
CA SER A 58 0.55 9.94 -3.04
C SER A 58 0.80 8.64 -2.24
N VAL A 59 2.05 8.20 -2.21
CA VAL A 59 2.47 7.09 -1.34
C VAL A 59 2.13 7.39 0.12
N ARG A 60 2.26 8.66 0.54
CA ARG A 60 1.84 9.16 1.86
C ARG A 60 0.37 8.83 2.13
N GLN A 61 -0.51 9.14 1.18
CA GLN A 61 -1.94 8.87 1.34
C GLN A 61 -2.21 7.38 1.50
N PHE A 62 -1.51 6.54 0.74
CA PHE A 62 -1.64 5.08 0.86
C PHE A 62 -1.16 4.57 2.23
N ILE A 63 -0.07 5.12 2.77
CA ILE A 63 0.43 4.82 4.12
C ILE A 63 -0.61 5.20 5.17
N ILE A 64 -1.23 6.39 5.05
CA ILE A 64 -2.27 6.86 5.97
C ILE A 64 -3.49 5.93 5.94
N TRP A 65 -3.97 5.52 4.77
CA TRP A 65 -5.07 4.57 4.67
C TRP A 65 -4.73 3.25 5.33
N ALA A 66 -3.57 2.68 5.01
CA ALA A 66 -3.14 1.41 5.58
C ALA A 66 -2.99 1.46 7.11
N ALA A 67 -2.47 2.56 7.66
CA ALA A 67 -2.37 2.76 9.10
C ALA A 67 -3.75 2.88 9.75
N ASN A 68 -4.67 3.63 9.14
CA ASN A 68 -6.04 3.81 9.64
C ASN A 68 -6.81 2.48 9.72
N GLU A 69 -6.66 1.58 8.74
CA GLU A 69 -7.25 0.23 8.76
C GLU A 69 -6.75 -0.60 9.95
N LEU A 70 -5.56 -0.29 10.47
CA LEU A 70 -4.97 -0.91 11.66
C LEU A 70 -5.29 -0.17 12.96
N GLY A 71 -6.13 0.87 12.91
CA GLY A 71 -6.47 1.70 14.05
C GLY A 71 -5.36 2.68 14.46
N ILE A 72 -4.40 2.96 13.58
CA ILE A 72 -3.25 3.84 13.83
C ILE A 72 -3.45 5.14 13.05
N GLY A 73 -3.63 6.26 13.74
CA GLY A 73 -3.56 7.59 13.14
C GLY A 73 -2.10 8.04 13.03
N LEU A 74 -1.77 8.69 11.93
CA LEU A 74 -0.42 9.21 11.67
C LEU A 74 -0.42 10.72 11.52
N ARG A 75 0.65 11.36 12.01
CA ARG A 75 1.08 12.69 11.61
C ARG A 75 2.50 12.60 11.06
N PHE A 76 2.85 13.48 10.15
CA PHE A 76 4.20 13.52 9.58
C PHE A 76 4.92 14.77 10.09
N GLU A 77 6.20 14.61 10.43
CA GLU A 77 7.08 15.65 10.97
C GLU A 77 8.40 15.65 10.21
N GLY A 78 9.01 16.82 10.05
CA GLY A 78 10.24 16.97 9.26
C GLY A 78 9.98 17.13 7.76
N THR A 79 11.03 17.08 6.96
CA THR A 79 10.96 17.23 5.50
C THR A 79 12.06 16.42 4.80
N GLY A 80 11.79 15.93 3.61
CA GLY A 80 12.75 15.19 2.80
C GLY A 80 13.22 13.90 3.47
N ILE A 81 14.53 13.71 3.59
CA ILE A 81 15.11 12.50 4.19
C ILE A 81 14.96 12.44 5.72
N ASP A 82 14.70 13.57 6.37
CA ASP A 82 14.50 13.65 7.82
C ASP A 82 13.03 13.55 8.21
N GLU A 83 12.15 13.33 7.24
CA GLU A 83 10.73 13.20 7.49
C GLU A 83 10.41 11.84 8.14
N VAL A 84 9.53 11.92 9.15
CA VAL A 84 9.08 10.75 9.90
C VAL A 84 7.56 10.74 10.05
N GLY A 85 6.98 9.54 10.06
CA GLY A 85 5.59 9.32 10.42
C GLY A 85 5.48 8.86 11.87
N VAL A 86 4.72 9.62 12.65
CA VAL A 86 4.57 9.50 14.09
C VAL A 86 3.14 9.10 14.42
N VAL A 87 2.95 8.19 15.38
CA VAL A 87 1.62 7.79 15.86
C VAL A 87 0.95 8.96 16.56
N SER A 88 -0.14 9.45 16.00
CA SER A 88 -0.93 10.59 16.55
C SER A 88 -2.16 10.14 17.32
N SER A 89 -2.72 8.98 16.99
CA SER A 89 -3.87 8.41 17.69
C SER A 89 -3.88 6.89 17.54
N ILE A 90 -4.54 6.22 18.49
CA ILE A 90 -4.83 4.78 18.43
C ILE A 90 -6.34 4.63 18.62
N ASN A 91 -7.02 4.05 17.62
CA ASN A 91 -8.47 4.00 17.55
C ASN A 91 -8.97 2.56 17.30
N GLY A 92 -10.19 2.28 17.71
CA GLY A 92 -10.86 1.00 17.48
C GLY A 92 -10.33 -0.15 18.33
N ASP A 93 -10.78 -1.37 17.99
CA ASP A 93 -10.54 -2.59 18.76
C ASP A 93 -9.33 -3.41 18.26
N THR A 94 -8.57 -2.89 17.30
CA THR A 94 -7.44 -3.60 16.70
C THR A 94 -6.26 -3.80 17.65
N SER A 95 -6.19 -2.99 18.73
CA SER A 95 -5.15 -3.03 19.77
C SER A 95 -3.74 -3.18 19.17
N PRO A 96 -3.30 -2.23 18.33
CA PRO A 96 -1.98 -2.33 17.71
C PRO A 96 -0.88 -2.21 18.76
N ASN A 97 0.24 -2.92 18.53
CA ASN A 97 1.40 -2.90 19.43
C ASN A 97 2.29 -1.66 19.19
N VAL A 98 1.70 -0.48 19.29
CA VAL A 98 2.36 0.82 19.17
C VAL A 98 1.88 1.75 20.27
N ARG A 99 2.60 2.83 20.49
CA ARG A 99 2.27 3.87 21.48
C ARG A 99 2.14 5.20 20.78
N LEU A 100 1.43 6.13 21.41
CA LEU A 100 1.43 7.54 20.99
C LEU A 100 2.87 8.04 20.94
N ASP A 101 3.17 8.86 19.95
CA ASP A 101 4.48 9.44 19.66
C ASP A 101 5.56 8.46 19.19
N ASP A 102 5.25 7.17 19.01
CA ASP A 102 6.18 6.25 18.35
C ASP A 102 6.42 6.67 16.88
N VAL A 103 7.69 6.69 16.47
CA VAL A 103 8.10 6.89 15.09
C VAL A 103 8.02 5.54 14.37
N ILE A 104 7.06 5.39 13.46
CA ILE A 104 6.80 4.13 12.75
C ILE A 104 6.98 4.18 11.22
N VAL A 105 7.20 5.36 10.66
CA VAL A 105 7.60 5.54 9.25
C VAL A 105 8.86 6.39 9.21
N LYS A 106 9.83 5.99 8.39
CA LYS A 106 11.07 6.74 8.16
C LYS A 106 11.41 6.74 6.67
N ILE A 107 12.01 7.84 6.23
CA ILE A 107 12.63 7.90 4.91
C ILE A 107 14.03 7.29 5.00
N ASP A 108 14.31 6.31 4.15
CA ASP A 108 15.63 5.68 4.06
C ASP A 108 16.34 6.18 2.80
N PRO A 109 17.54 6.79 2.93
CA PRO A 109 18.30 7.28 1.79
C PRO A 109 18.58 6.22 0.72
N ARG A 110 18.62 4.93 1.08
CA ARG A 110 18.83 3.83 0.12
C ARG A 110 17.68 3.68 -0.87
N TYR A 111 16.46 4.06 -0.47
CA TYR A 111 15.26 4.00 -1.29
C TYR A 111 14.85 5.36 -1.85
N PHE A 112 15.49 6.43 -1.38
CA PHE A 112 15.23 7.78 -1.85
C PHE A 112 15.90 8.01 -3.20
N ARG A 113 15.10 8.33 -4.22
CA ARG A 113 15.59 8.59 -5.57
C ARG A 113 15.51 10.09 -5.85
N PRO A 114 16.66 10.78 -6.06
CA PRO A 114 16.66 12.23 -6.35
C PRO A 114 15.91 12.58 -7.65
N ALA A 115 15.86 11.64 -8.61
CA ALA A 115 15.16 11.77 -9.88
C ALA A 115 13.91 10.88 -9.92
N GLU A 116 13.09 10.91 -8.88
CA GLU A 116 11.81 10.16 -8.85
C GLU A 116 10.86 10.73 -9.91
N VAL A 117 10.14 9.84 -10.60
CA VAL A 117 9.02 10.27 -11.42
C VAL A 117 7.91 10.75 -10.50
N GLU A 118 7.71 12.06 -10.45
CA GLU A 118 6.78 12.70 -9.52
C GLU A 118 5.33 12.25 -9.78
N THR A 119 4.96 12.04 -11.05
CA THR A 119 3.60 11.73 -11.46
C THR A 119 3.58 10.63 -12.52
N LEU A 120 2.74 9.62 -12.31
CA LEU A 120 2.43 8.56 -13.26
C LEU A 120 0.90 8.42 -13.32
N LEU A 121 0.28 9.06 -14.30
CA LEU A 121 -1.16 8.98 -14.54
C LEU A 121 -1.41 8.31 -15.88
N GLY A 122 -2.17 7.22 -15.86
CA GLY A 122 -2.65 6.58 -17.08
C GLY A 122 -3.95 7.21 -17.57
N ASP A 123 -4.14 7.24 -18.89
CA ASP A 123 -5.42 7.62 -19.51
C ASP A 123 -6.14 6.37 -20.01
N PRO A 124 -7.20 5.90 -19.31
CA PRO A 124 -7.97 4.73 -19.69
C PRO A 124 -9.12 5.05 -20.69
N SER A 125 -9.21 6.25 -21.24
CA SER A 125 -10.35 6.70 -22.06
C SER A 125 -10.64 5.75 -23.22
N LYS A 126 -9.62 5.29 -23.95
CA LYS A 126 -9.79 4.33 -25.05
C LYS A 126 -10.43 3.02 -24.57
N ALA A 127 -9.99 2.50 -23.41
CA ALA A 127 -10.56 1.28 -22.84
C ALA A 127 -12.04 1.45 -22.46
N LYS A 128 -12.36 2.59 -21.89
CA LYS A 128 -13.75 2.95 -21.56
C LYS A 128 -14.62 3.08 -22.82
N ASP A 129 -14.15 3.81 -23.81
CA ASP A 129 -14.96 4.17 -25.00
C ASP A 129 -15.17 2.97 -25.93
N GLN A 130 -14.14 2.12 -26.11
CA GLN A 130 -14.22 1.00 -27.04
C GLN A 130 -14.68 -0.31 -26.38
N LEU A 131 -14.24 -0.57 -25.14
CA LEU A 131 -14.55 -1.83 -24.46
C LEU A 131 -15.59 -1.68 -23.34
N GLY A 132 -15.98 -0.46 -22.99
CA GLY A 132 -16.84 -0.20 -21.84
C GLY A 132 -16.17 -0.54 -20.49
N TRP A 133 -14.84 -0.68 -20.49
CA TRP A 133 -14.13 -1.02 -19.28
C TRP A 133 -13.94 0.20 -18.38
N VAL A 134 -14.29 0.05 -17.11
CA VAL A 134 -13.99 1.00 -16.04
C VAL A 134 -13.55 0.21 -14.80
N PRO A 135 -12.55 0.70 -14.05
CA PRO A 135 -12.18 0.09 -12.78
C PRO A 135 -13.34 0.16 -11.80
N GLN A 136 -13.55 -0.89 -11.02
CA GLN A 136 -14.66 -1.00 -10.08
C GLN A 136 -14.21 -0.89 -8.63
N ILE A 137 -12.94 -1.20 -8.36
CA ILE A 137 -12.36 -1.23 -7.03
C ILE A 137 -11.44 -0.01 -6.88
N THR A 138 -11.72 0.82 -5.92
CA THR A 138 -10.90 2.01 -5.62
C THR A 138 -9.56 1.62 -4.99
N ALA A 139 -8.57 2.51 -5.07
CA ALA A 139 -7.27 2.31 -4.43
C ALA A 139 -7.40 2.18 -2.90
N GLN A 140 -8.38 2.85 -2.30
CA GLN A 140 -8.64 2.74 -0.86
C GLN A 140 -9.23 1.38 -0.49
N GLU A 141 -10.21 0.87 -1.24
CA GLU A 141 -10.77 -0.48 -1.04
C GLU A 141 -9.71 -1.56 -1.24
N MET A 142 -8.86 -1.41 -2.26
CA MET A 142 -7.71 -2.29 -2.48
C MET A 142 -6.76 -2.27 -1.27
N CYS A 143 -6.44 -1.08 -0.75
CA CYS A 143 -5.59 -0.94 0.43
C CYS A 143 -6.20 -1.66 1.64
N ALA A 144 -7.50 -1.50 1.90
CA ALA A 144 -8.20 -2.17 2.98
C ALA A 144 -8.16 -3.71 2.83
N GLU A 145 -8.42 -4.24 1.62
CA GLU A 145 -8.30 -5.69 1.33
C GLU A 145 -6.88 -6.19 1.61
N MET A 146 -5.85 -5.48 1.15
CA MET A 146 -4.45 -5.84 1.37
C MET A 146 -4.09 -5.84 2.85
N VAL A 147 -4.49 -4.81 3.60
CA VAL A 147 -4.23 -4.73 5.05
C VAL A 147 -4.91 -5.87 5.79
N ALA A 148 -6.15 -6.20 5.45
CA ALA A 148 -6.89 -7.28 6.09
C ALA A 148 -6.18 -8.64 5.92
N GLU A 149 -5.67 -8.94 4.73
CA GLU A 149 -4.94 -10.19 4.47
C GLU A 149 -3.56 -10.20 5.13
N ASP A 150 -2.82 -9.10 5.07
CA ASP A 150 -1.52 -8.97 5.73
C ASP A 150 -1.64 -9.06 7.25
N LEU A 151 -2.70 -8.50 7.84
CA LEU A 151 -2.98 -8.59 9.28
C LEU A 151 -3.23 -10.04 9.72
N LYS A 152 -4.01 -10.81 8.95
CA LYS A 152 -4.21 -12.25 9.20
C LYS A 152 -2.88 -13.01 9.17
N ALA A 153 -2.03 -12.71 8.17
CA ALA A 153 -0.71 -13.32 8.05
C ALA A 153 0.18 -12.97 9.25
N ALA A 154 0.21 -11.70 9.67
CA ALA A 154 0.96 -11.24 10.83
C ALA A 154 0.47 -11.89 12.14
N GLN A 155 -0.85 -11.99 12.34
CA GLN A 155 -1.45 -12.66 13.50
C GLN A 155 -1.06 -14.14 13.56
N ARG A 156 -1.14 -14.85 12.43
CA ARG A 156 -0.69 -16.23 12.31
C ARG A 156 0.79 -16.37 12.69
N GLN A 157 1.63 -15.46 12.23
CA GLN A 157 3.07 -15.48 12.52
C GLN A 157 3.36 -15.27 14.00
N VAL A 158 2.68 -14.32 14.66
CA VAL A 158 2.78 -14.12 16.11
C VAL A 158 2.37 -15.39 16.85
N LEU A 159 1.26 -16.00 16.49
CA LEU A 159 0.77 -17.24 17.10
C LEU A 159 1.81 -18.36 17.02
N LEU A 160 2.38 -18.59 15.83
CA LEU A 160 3.39 -19.62 15.63
C LEU A 160 4.66 -19.35 16.46
N LYS A 161 5.15 -18.10 16.48
CA LYS A 161 6.29 -17.71 17.34
C LYS A 161 6.02 -17.93 18.82
N THR A 162 4.83 -17.60 19.30
CA THR A 162 4.45 -17.79 20.71
C THR A 162 4.43 -19.27 21.11
N HIS A 163 4.16 -20.17 20.15
CA HIS A 163 4.18 -21.61 20.36
C HIS A 163 5.54 -22.28 20.03
N GLY A 164 6.60 -21.48 19.85
CA GLY A 164 7.97 -21.99 19.67
C GLY A 164 8.30 -22.51 18.26
N TYR A 165 7.48 -22.20 17.27
CA TYR A 165 7.78 -22.54 15.87
C TYR A 165 8.70 -21.47 15.25
N GLU A 166 9.84 -21.92 14.69
CA GLU A 166 10.67 -21.07 13.83
C GLU A 166 10.06 -20.97 12.44
N LEU A 167 9.79 -19.73 12.02
CA LEU A 167 9.36 -19.43 10.66
C LEU A 167 10.54 -18.85 9.89
N SER A 168 10.93 -19.52 8.81
CA SER A 168 11.84 -18.90 7.84
C SER A 168 11.12 -17.71 7.19
N MET A 169 11.56 -16.51 7.56
CA MET A 169 11.11 -15.29 6.86
C MET A 169 11.72 -15.27 5.48
N PRO A 170 10.95 -15.01 4.41
CA PRO A 170 11.57 -14.61 3.16
C PRO A 170 12.31 -13.30 3.43
N THR A 171 13.63 -13.35 3.46
CA THR A 171 14.46 -12.16 3.46
C THR A 171 14.30 -11.51 2.10
N GLU A 172 13.68 -10.35 2.06
CA GLU A 172 13.81 -9.48 0.90
C GLU A 172 15.27 -8.98 0.87
N ASN A 173 16.05 -9.49 -0.09
CA ASN A 173 17.39 -9.00 -0.40
C ASN A 173 17.31 -7.68 -1.17
#